data_7976500b63cf5903644d208993e57051
#
_entry.id   7976500b63cf5903644d208993e57051
#
_cell.length_a   1.000
_cell.length_b   1.000
_cell.length_c   1.000
_cell.angle_alpha   90.00
_cell.angle_beta   90.00
_cell.angle_gamma   90.00
#
_symmetry.space_group_name_H-M   'P 1'
#
loop_
_entity.id
_entity.type
_entity.pdbx_description
1 polymer ?
#
loop_
_entity_poly.entity_id
_entity_poly.type
_entity_poly.pdbx_seq_one_letter_code
_entity_poly.pdbx_strand_id
1 'polypeptide(L)'
;KTTMIVQNAPSLAKRYVDKHQKIGEIDRQKFRETFNHLLIPQDRYMYNNDIDPTEAQDEYILPNYLVIARMSDLINPSSLYVTNLSIMDGISNGIATANDVSQATVNNMIRTSADNIAKRYGIDFNHADFVKKYALQFFDELRPIHRLSNHYRLLLEVAAKVDDIGNFINQQGHYRHSAYILEANPMIGLSNEDNLIIAEVARYHSTESPTIDQSHYRHLDEDIQMPVAKLAAI
;
A
#
# COMPACT_ATOMS: atom_id res chain seq x y z
N LYS A 1 19.51 -7.22 -28.96
CA LYS A 1 18.93 -8.02 -27.86
C LYS A 1 17.74 -7.25 -27.32
N THR A 2 16.57 -7.89 -27.27
CA THR A 2 15.34 -7.26 -26.79
C THR A 2 15.05 -7.77 -25.39
N THR A 3 14.80 -6.85 -24.46
CA THR A 3 14.37 -7.18 -23.08
C THR A 3 12.92 -6.79 -22.94
N MET A 4 12.11 -7.67 -22.35
CA MET A 4 10.72 -7.41 -22.00
C MET A 4 10.60 -7.28 -20.48
N ILE A 5 9.98 -6.22 -20.01
CA ILE A 5 9.72 -5.99 -18.57
C ILE A 5 8.21 -5.96 -18.36
N VAL A 6 7.74 -6.79 -17.44
CA VAL A 6 6.33 -6.88 -17.06
C VAL A 6 6.10 -6.07 -15.80
N GLN A 7 5.08 -5.23 -15.82
CA GLN A 7 4.63 -4.43 -14.68
C GLN A 7 3.17 -4.73 -14.37
N ASN A 8 2.69 -4.37 -13.19
CA ASN A 8 1.32 -4.61 -12.74
C ASN A 8 0.87 -6.08 -12.82
N ALA A 9 1.77 -6.99 -12.50
CA ALA A 9 1.49 -8.41 -12.42
C ALA A 9 1.88 -8.94 -11.02
N PRO A 10 1.12 -8.60 -9.98
CA PRO A 10 1.48 -8.90 -8.59
C PRO A 10 1.72 -10.39 -8.34
N SER A 11 0.92 -11.27 -8.90
CA SER A 11 1.10 -12.73 -8.80
C SER A 11 2.42 -13.22 -9.39
N LEU A 12 2.87 -12.61 -10.51
CA LEU A 12 4.18 -12.88 -11.09
C LEU A 12 5.30 -12.26 -10.26
N ALA A 13 5.13 -11.01 -9.82
CA ALA A 13 6.13 -10.33 -9.00
C ALA A 13 6.38 -11.12 -7.71
N LYS A 14 5.36 -11.56 -7.00
CA LYS A 14 5.49 -12.38 -5.79
C LYS A 14 6.27 -13.68 -6.03
N ARG A 15 6.16 -14.26 -7.21
CA ARG A 15 6.80 -15.54 -7.55
C ARG A 15 8.27 -15.40 -7.97
N TYR A 16 8.63 -14.30 -8.61
CA TYR A 16 9.95 -14.12 -9.24
C TYR A 16 10.78 -12.98 -8.66
N VAL A 17 10.21 -12.15 -7.76
CA VAL A 17 10.93 -11.05 -7.11
C VAL A 17 11.14 -11.38 -5.65
N ASP A 18 12.38 -11.42 -5.20
CA ASP A 18 12.71 -11.60 -3.80
C ASP A 18 12.28 -10.38 -2.95
N LYS A 19 12.00 -10.59 -1.65
CA LYS A 19 11.49 -9.55 -0.73
C LYS A 19 12.34 -8.25 -0.72
N HIS A 20 13.65 -8.36 -0.99
CA HIS A 20 14.58 -7.23 -0.98
C HIS A 20 14.95 -6.72 -2.38
N GLN A 21 14.32 -7.24 -3.42
CA GLN A 21 14.57 -6.86 -4.80
C GLN A 21 13.35 -6.14 -5.39
N LYS A 22 13.61 -5.34 -6.42
CA LYS A 22 12.56 -4.63 -7.16
C LYS A 22 12.25 -5.29 -8.51
N ILE A 23 13.14 -6.14 -8.99
CA ILE A 23 13.04 -6.80 -10.30
C ILE A 23 13.48 -8.25 -10.13
N GLY A 24 12.73 -9.17 -10.74
CA GLY A 24 13.06 -10.58 -10.84
C GLY A 24 13.10 -11.04 -12.29
N GLU A 25 14.01 -11.95 -12.61
CA GLU A 25 14.08 -12.56 -13.93
C GLU A 25 13.08 -13.72 -14.01
N ILE A 26 12.30 -13.75 -15.09
CA ILE A 26 11.34 -14.82 -15.35
C ILE A 26 12.01 -15.87 -16.24
N ASP A 27 12.14 -17.08 -15.72
CA ASP A 27 12.49 -18.24 -16.52
C ASP A 27 11.35 -18.52 -17.53
N ARG A 28 11.64 -18.37 -18.81
CA ARG A 28 10.64 -18.51 -19.89
C ARG A 28 10.03 -19.90 -19.97
N GLN A 29 10.81 -20.93 -19.64
CA GLN A 29 10.30 -22.31 -19.68
C GLN A 29 9.32 -22.52 -18.53
N LYS A 30 9.69 -22.16 -17.30
CA LYS A 30 8.82 -22.23 -16.12
C LYS A 30 7.56 -21.37 -16.28
N PHE A 31 7.69 -20.19 -16.87
CA PHE A 31 6.55 -19.33 -17.16
C PHE A 31 5.57 -20.03 -18.10
N ARG A 32 6.06 -20.67 -19.16
CA ARG A 32 5.23 -21.38 -20.14
C ARG A 32 4.57 -22.62 -19.54
N GLU A 33 5.27 -23.37 -18.72
CA GLU A 33 4.70 -24.49 -17.95
C GLU A 33 3.56 -24.01 -17.04
N THR A 34 3.79 -22.95 -16.26
CA THR A 34 2.76 -22.35 -15.42
C THR A 34 1.56 -21.86 -16.23
N PHE A 35 1.78 -21.20 -17.36
CA PHE A 35 0.71 -20.74 -18.23
C PHE A 35 -0.13 -21.90 -18.77
N ASN A 36 0.49 -22.99 -19.19
CA ASN A 36 -0.22 -24.19 -19.67
C ASN A 36 -1.09 -24.81 -18.57
N HIS A 37 -0.60 -24.87 -17.32
CA HIS A 37 -1.40 -25.32 -16.18
C HIS A 37 -2.60 -24.40 -15.91
N LEU A 38 -2.44 -23.09 -16.02
CA LEU A 38 -3.54 -22.13 -15.85
C LEU A 38 -4.64 -22.24 -16.91
N LEU A 39 -4.35 -22.82 -18.08
CA LEU A 39 -5.36 -23.10 -19.11
C LEU A 39 -6.28 -24.26 -18.72
N ILE A 40 -5.85 -25.15 -17.83
CA ILE A 40 -6.63 -26.30 -17.35
C ILE A 40 -7.47 -25.85 -16.14
N PRO A 41 -8.81 -25.94 -16.17
CA PRO A 41 -9.66 -25.42 -15.09
C PRO A 41 -9.38 -26.03 -13.70
N GLN A 42 -9.09 -27.33 -13.63
CA GLN A 42 -8.76 -28.03 -12.39
C GLN A 42 -7.42 -27.53 -11.79
N ASP A 43 -6.41 -27.37 -12.63
CA ASP A 43 -5.08 -26.92 -12.20
C ASP A 43 -5.13 -25.45 -11.77
N ARG A 44 -5.97 -24.63 -12.40
CA ARG A 44 -6.19 -23.22 -12.02
C ARG A 44 -6.74 -23.09 -10.61
N TYR A 45 -7.67 -23.97 -10.24
CA TYR A 45 -8.21 -23.98 -8.88
C TYR A 45 -7.14 -24.32 -7.84
N MET A 46 -6.30 -25.32 -8.12
CA MET A 46 -5.19 -25.70 -7.26
C MET A 46 -4.14 -24.56 -7.18
N TYR A 47 -3.83 -23.93 -8.30
CA TYR A 47 -2.88 -22.82 -8.36
C TYR A 47 -3.33 -21.59 -7.52
N ASN A 48 -4.63 -21.27 -7.54
CA ASN A 48 -5.20 -20.20 -6.73
C ASN A 48 -5.21 -20.52 -5.22
N ASN A 49 -5.23 -21.82 -4.85
CA ASN A 49 -5.18 -22.22 -3.44
C ASN A 49 -3.77 -22.22 -2.85
N ASP A 50 -2.74 -22.30 -3.69
CA ASP A 50 -1.32 -22.13 -3.29
C ASP A 50 -0.94 -20.63 -3.13
N ILE A 51 -1.80 -19.71 -3.59
CA ILE A 51 -1.69 -18.28 -3.39
C ILE A 51 -2.55 -17.92 -2.19
N ASP A 52 -2.02 -17.08 -1.30
CA ASP A 52 -2.70 -16.56 -0.12
C ASP A 52 -4.19 -16.25 -0.42
N PRO A 53 -5.15 -16.76 0.37
CA PRO A 53 -6.59 -16.54 0.15
C PRO A 53 -6.98 -15.05 0.10
N THR A 54 -6.18 -14.16 0.67
CA THR A 54 -6.36 -12.70 0.59
C THR A 54 -6.02 -12.14 -0.81
N GLU A 55 -5.27 -12.92 -1.62
CA GLU A 55 -4.92 -12.59 -3.00
C GLU A 55 -5.81 -13.33 -4.03
N ALA A 56 -6.75 -14.15 -3.59
CA ALA A 56 -7.72 -14.84 -4.47
C ALA A 56 -8.62 -13.88 -5.30
N GLN A 57 -8.44 -12.58 -5.13
CA GLN A 57 -9.06 -11.53 -5.95
C GLN A 57 -8.33 -11.24 -7.26
N ASP A 58 -7.26 -11.99 -7.62
CA ASP A 58 -6.66 -11.81 -8.93
C ASP A 58 -7.49 -12.56 -10.01
N GLU A 59 -8.73 -12.07 -10.19
CA GLU A 59 -9.61 -12.48 -11.30
C GLU A 59 -8.92 -12.34 -12.66
N TYR A 60 -7.79 -11.62 -12.70
CA TYR A 60 -7.03 -11.29 -13.90
C TYR A 60 -5.76 -12.14 -14.08
N ILE A 61 -5.49 -13.14 -13.23
CA ILE A 61 -4.29 -14.01 -13.39
C ILE A 61 -4.19 -14.56 -14.79
N LEU A 62 -5.23 -15.25 -15.26
CA LEU A 62 -5.21 -15.86 -16.59
C LEU A 62 -5.13 -14.83 -17.73
N PRO A 63 -5.91 -13.76 -17.76
CA PRO A 63 -5.75 -12.68 -18.73
C PRO A 63 -4.34 -12.08 -18.75
N ASN A 64 -3.75 -11.82 -17.59
CA ASN A 64 -2.39 -11.28 -17.48
C ASN A 64 -1.36 -12.24 -18.09
N TYR A 65 -1.41 -13.52 -17.70
CA TYR A 65 -0.51 -14.53 -18.26
C TYR A 65 -0.70 -14.69 -19.78
N LEU A 66 -1.94 -14.63 -20.28
CA LEU A 66 -2.24 -14.73 -21.71
C LEU A 66 -1.60 -13.58 -22.50
N VAL A 67 -1.75 -12.35 -22.02
CA VAL A 67 -1.17 -11.16 -22.67
C VAL A 67 0.35 -11.26 -22.69
N ILE A 68 0.97 -11.61 -21.54
CA ILE A 68 2.42 -11.73 -21.42
C ILE A 68 2.95 -12.86 -22.33
N ALA A 69 2.29 -14.03 -22.35
CA ALA A 69 2.65 -15.14 -23.22
C ALA A 69 2.60 -14.71 -24.69
N ARG A 70 1.50 -14.06 -25.10
CA ARG A 70 1.33 -13.63 -26.49
C ARG A 70 2.34 -12.56 -26.90
N MET A 71 2.59 -11.57 -26.04
CA MET A 71 3.60 -10.55 -26.28
C MET A 71 5.02 -11.15 -26.34
N SER A 72 5.32 -12.09 -25.44
CA SER A 72 6.60 -12.83 -25.47
C SER A 72 6.79 -13.62 -26.75
N ASP A 73 5.73 -14.24 -27.31
CA ASP A 73 5.80 -14.95 -28.58
C ASP A 73 6.03 -13.99 -29.76
N LEU A 74 5.38 -12.84 -29.78
CA LEU A 74 5.50 -11.84 -30.85
C LEU A 74 6.86 -11.14 -30.86
N ILE A 75 7.36 -10.76 -29.68
CA ILE A 75 8.60 -9.97 -29.54
C ILE A 75 9.82 -10.87 -29.49
N ASN A 76 9.67 -12.11 -29.06
CA ASN A 76 10.74 -13.07 -28.80
C ASN A 76 11.93 -12.45 -28.03
N PRO A 77 11.70 -11.96 -26.80
CA PRO A 77 12.72 -11.23 -26.04
C PRO A 77 13.87 -12.15 -25.64
N SER A 78 15.09 -11.61 -25.58
CA SER A 78 16.25 -12.35 -25.08
C SER A 78 16.15 -12.59 -23.57
N SER A 79 15.52 -11.67 -22.84
CA SER A 79 15.32 -11.73 -21.39
C SER A 79 13.94 -11.20 -21.03
N LEU A 80 13.28 -11.86 -20.06
CA LEU A 80 11.98 -11.49 -19.54
C LEU A 80 12.11 -11.22 -18.04
N TYR A 81 11.66 -10.04 -17.60
CA TYR A 81 11.69 -9.62 -16.20
C TYR A 81 10.30 -9.23 -15.73
N VAL A 82 10.07 -9.36 -14.42
CA VAL A 82 8.93 -8.76 -13.74
C VAL A 82 9.42 -7.83 -12.65
N THR A 83 8.66 -6.77 -12.41
CA THR A 83 8.92 -5.83 -11.32
C THR A 83 7.71 -5.74 -10.40
N ASN A 84 7.97 -5.54 -9.11
CA ASN A 84 6.95 -5.20 -8.12
C ASN A 84 6.69 -3.68 -8.06
N LEU A 85 7.35 -2.90 -8.91
CA LEU A 85 7.08 -1.48 -9.07
C LEU A 85 5.77 -1.27 -9.79
N SER A 86 4.94 -0.39 -9.26
CA SER A 86 3.72 0.06 -9.92
C SER A 86 4.00 1.08 -11.02
N ILE A 87 3.03 1.31 -11.89
CA ILE A 87 3.08 2.44 -12.84
C ILE A 87 3.27 3.76 -12.10
N MET A 88 2.67 3.88 -10.91
CA MET A 88 2.78 5.09 -10.08
C MET A 88 4.20 5.28 -9.54
N ASP A 89 4.89 4.20 -9.15
CA ASP A 89 6.31 4.28 -8.78
C ASP A 89 7.15 4.77 -9.96
N GLY A 90 6.85 4.29 -11.17
CA GLY A 90 7.51 4.72 -12.40
C GLY A 90 7.26 6.20 -12.72
N ILE A 91 6.01 6.65 -12.62
CA ILE A 91 5.63 8.05 -12.83
C ILE A 91 6.28 8.95 -11.76
N SER A 92 6.18 8.56 -10.49
CA SER A 92 6.76 9.32 -9.38
C SER A 92 8.27 9.46 -9.52
N ASN A 93 8.96 8.37 -9.87
CA ASN A 93 10.41 8.39 -10.09
C ASN A 93 10.78 9.17 -11.37
N GLY A 94 9.99 9.06 -12.43
CA GLY A 94 10.17 9.84 -13.67
C GLY A 94 10.00 11.34 -13.42
N ILE A 95 9.01 11.75 -12.65
CA ILE A 95 8.81 13.14 -12.24
C ILE A 95 9.99 13.59 -11.35
N ALA A 96 10.40 12.77 -10.39
CA ALA A 96 11.50 13.09 -9.48
C ALA A 96 12.82 13.29 -10.23
N THR A 97 13.13 12.43 -11.21
CA THR A 97 14.38 12.50 -11.98
C THR A 97 14.37 13.58 -13.06
N ALA A 98 13.22 13.87 -13.66
CA ALA A 98 13.12 14.85 -14.75
C ALA A 98 13.07 16.31 -14.28
N ASN A 99 12.60 16.59 -13.06
CA ASN A 99 12.29 17.95 -12.62
C ASN A 99 12.92 18.33 -11.26
N ASP A 100 13.87 17.59 -10.74
CA ASP A 100 14.43 17.87 -9.40
C ASP A 100 13.30 17.98 -8.34
N VAL A 101 12.33 17.05 -8.40
CA VAL A 101 11.13 17.10 -7.58
C VAL A 101 11.51 17.05 -6.11
N SER A 102 11.35 18.18 -5.44
CA SER A 102 11.66 18.28 -4.02
C SER A 102 10.73 17.36 -3.20
N GLN A 103 11.23 16.88 -2.06
CA GLN A 103 10.41 16.15 -1.07
C GLN A 103 9.10 16.88 -0.74
N ALA A 104 9.11 18.21 -0.81
CA ALA A 104 7.92 19.04 -0.62
C ALA A 104 6.81 18.75 -1.65
N THR A 105 7.17 18.50 -2.92
CA THR A 105 6.20 18.16 -3.96
C THR A 105 5.57 16.80 -3.70
N VAL A 106 6.36 15.80 -3.33
CA VAL A 106 5.84 14.46 -2.97
C VAL A 106 4.91 14.56 -1.76
N ASN A 107 5.30 15.29 -0.72
CA ASN A 107 4.48 15.50 0.47
C ASN A 107 3.15 16.20 0.12
N ASN A 108 3.15 17.15 -0.82
CA ASN A 108 1.92 17.80 -1.29
C ASN A 108 1.01 16.85 -2.07
N MET A 109 1.58 15.93 -2.86
CA MET A 109 0.79 14.88 -3.54
C MET A 109 0.11 13.96 -2.53
N ILE A 110 0.81 13.56 -1.48
CA ILE A 110 0.26 12.75 -0.37
C ILE A 110 -0.89 13.48 0.31
N ARG A 111 -0.70 14.76 0.68
CA ARG A 111 -1.76 15.59 1.29
C ARG A 111 -2.99 15.72 0.38
N THR A 112 -2.76 15.93 -0.91
CA THR A 112 -3.85 16.00 -1.89
C THR A 112 -4.60 14.67 -1.99
N SER A 113 -3.90 13.54 -1.94
CA SER A 113 -4.53 12.21 -1.92
C SER A 113 -5.41 12.03 -0.68
N ALA A 114 -4.92 12.42 0.51
CA ALA A 114 -5.68 12.41 1.75
C ALA A 114 -6.91 13.32 1.68
N ASP A 115 -6.77 14.55 1.16
CA ASP A 115 -7.89 15.48 0.98
C ASP A 115 -8.96 14.94 0.03
N ASN A 116 -8.56 14.20 -1.01
CA ASN A 116 -9.50 13.58 -1.95
C ASN A 116 -10.29 12.44 -1.29
N ILE A 117 -9.63 11.62 -0.47
CA ILE A 117 -10.31 10.59 0.33
C ILE A 117 -11.25 11.25 1.33
N ALA A 118 -10.78 12.22 2.10
CA ALA A 118 -11.57 12.98 3.06
C ALA A 118 -12.84 13.58 2.43
N LYS A 119 -12.73 14.21 1.26
CA LYS A 119 -13.86 14.74 0.49
C LYS A 119 -14.83 13.66 0.04
N ARG A 120 -14.32 12.52 -0.45
CA ARG A 120 -15.14 11.41 -0.92
C ARG A 120 -16.06 10.87 0.18
N TYR A 121 -15.55 10.79 1.41
CA TYR A 121 -16.28 10.26 2.56
C TYR A 121 -16.96 11.35 3.42
N GLY A 122 -16.90 12.63 3.00
CA GLY A 122 -17.71 13.71 3.56
C GLY A 122 -17.36 14.08 5.01
N ILE A 123 -16.06 14.12 5.35
CA ILE A 123 -15.63 14.50 6.70
C ILE A 123 -15.93 15.97 7.04
N ASP A 124 -16.00 16.28 8.32
CA ASP A 124 -15.95 17.65 8.81
C ASP A 124 -14.51 18.19 8.76
N PHE A 125 -14.22 19.00 7.74
CA PHE A 125 -12.89 19.59 7.55
C PHE A 125 -12.46 20.50 8.70
N ASN A 126 -13.41 21.18 9.37
CA ASN A 126 -13.08 22.05 10.50
C ASN A 126 -12.60 21.20 11.68
N HIS A 127 -13.28 20.10 11.95
CA HIS A 127 -12.86 19.13 12.97
C HIS A 127 -11.50 18.52 12.63
N ALA A 128 -11.34 17.98 11.43
CA ALA A 128 -10.09 17.36 10.98
C ALA A 128 -8.89 18.33 11.02
N ASP A 129 -9.08 19.59 10.63
CA ASP A 129 -8.02 20.59 10.71
C ASP A 129 -7.69 20.98 12.17
N PHE A 130 -8.68 20.97 13.06
CA PHE A 130 -8.47 21.16 14.49
C PHE A 130 -7.66 19.99 15.09
N VAL A 131 -8.09 18.76 14.87
CA VAL A 131 -7.38 17.55 15.35
C VAL A 131 -5.96 17.53 14.82
N LYS A 132 -5.77 17.67 13.52
CA LYS A 132 -4.45 17.74 12.88
C LYS A 132 -3.53 18.78 13.51
N LYS A 133 -4.05 19.99 13.77
CA LYS A 133 -3.26 21.07 14.36
C LYS A 133 -2.68 20.66 15.72
N TYR A 134 -3.51 20.10 16.60
CA TYR A 134 -3.06 19.74 17.94
C TYR A 134 -2.23 18.46 17.94
N ALA A 135 -2.56 17.46 17.12
CA ALA A 135 -1.73 16.27 16.96
C ALA A 135 -0.31 16.62 16.51
N LEU A 136 -0.16 17.53 15.55
CA LEU A 136 1.17 17.97 15.09
C LEU A 136 1.90 18.80 16.15
N GLN A 137 1.19 19.60 16.94
CA GLN A 137 1.78 20.33 18.06
C GLN A 137 2.32 19.35 19.12
N PHE A 138 1.52 18.39 19.55
CA PHE A 138 1.96 17.34 20.49
C PHE A 138 3.11 16.52 19.93
N PHE A 139 3.06 16.15 18.65
CA PHE A 139 4.17 15.44 18.00
C PHE A 139 5.47 16.24 18.15
N ASP A 140 5.44 17.53 17.84
CA ASP A 140 6.64 18.37 17.87
C ASP A 140 7.15 18.57 19.32
N GLU A 141 6.26 18.77 20.29
CA GLU A 141 6.60 18.93 21.72
C GLU A 141 7.12 17.64 22.35
N LEU A 142 6.53 16.47 21.99
CA LEU A 142 6.93 15.16 22.53
C LEU A 142 8.08 14.50 21.76
N ARG A 143 8.65 15.19 20.77
CA ARG A 143 9.77 14.67 19.96
C ARG A 143 10.93 14.10 20.77
N PRO A 144 11.39 14.70 21.89
CA PRO A 144 12.45 14.12 22.71
C PRO A 144 12.09 12.75 23.31
N ILE A 145 10.79 12.47 23.49
CA ILE A 145 10.26 11.23 24.08
C ILE A 145 10.10 10.16 22.99
N HIS A 146 9.30 10.42 21.94
CA HIS A 146 8.99 9.44 20.93
C HIS A 146 10.11 9.22 19.90
N ARG A 147 10.95 10.21 19.63
CA ARG A 147 12.12 10.18 18.72
C ARG A 147 11.80 9.78 17.28
N LEU A 148 10.56 9.99 16.83
CA LEU A 148 10.14 9.70 15.46
C LEU A 148 10.65 10.79 14.50
N SER A 149 10.92 10.41 13.25
CA SER A 149 11.40 11.32 12.19
C SER A 149 10.27 12.19 11.63
N ASN A 150 10.65 13.17 10.78
CA ASN A 150 9.67 13.99 10.06
C ASN A 150 8.79 13.19 9.08
N HIS A 151 9.22 12.02 8.66
CA HIS A 151 8.39 11.10 7.89
C HIS A 151 7.13 10.71 8.67
N TYR A 152 7.29 10.26 9.90
CA TYR A 152 6.15 9.92 10.77
C TYR A 152 5.27 11.12 11.14
N ARG A 153 5.84 12.33 11.16
CA ARG A 153 5.06 13.56 11.31
C ARG A 153 4.08 13.75 10.15
N LEU A 154 4.50 13.44 8.92
CA LEU A 154 3.64 13.46 7.76
C LEU A 154 2.56 12.38 7.85
N LEU A 155 2.91 11.16 8.28
CA LEU A 155 1.92 10.08 8.45
C LEU A 155 0.86 10.46 9.50
N LEU A 156 1.26 11.08 10.61
CA LEU A 156 0.31 11.60 11.62
C LEU A 156 -0.57 12.71 11.05
N GLU A 157 0.00 13.66 10.28
CA GLU A 157 -0.76 14.70 9.60
C GLU A 157 -1.87 14.13 8.71
N VAL A 158 -1.53 13.08 7.97
CA VAL A 158 -2.46 12.39 7.07
C VAL A 158 -3.50 11.61 7.88
N ALA A 159 -3.06 10.83 8.88
CA ALA A 159 -3.96 10.06 9.74
C ALA A 159 -5.01 10.95 10.40
N ALA A 160 -4.59 12.03 11.06
CA ALA A 160 -5.48 13.00 11.71
C ALA A 160 -6.41 13.76 10.74
N LYS A 161 -6.17 13.65 9.42
CA LYS A 161 -7.07 14.20 8.41
C LYS A 161 -8.17 13.23 8.02
N VAL A 162 -7.92 11.93 8.15
CA VAL A 162 -8.79 10.85 7.64
C VAL A 162 -9.28 9.88 8.72
N ASP A 163 -8.98 10.15 9.99
CA ASP A 163 -9.34 9.29 11.13
C ASP A 163 -10.85 9.05 11.23
N ASP A 164 -11.66 10.04 10.89
CA ASP A 164 -13.11 10.06 11.01
C ASP A 164 -13.88 9.63 9.74
N ILE A 165 -13.22 9.21 8.66
CA ILE A 165 -13.91 8.81 7.41
C ILE A 165 -14.88 7.65 7.59
N GLY A 166 -14.68 6.84 8.63
CA GLY A 166 -15.55 5.72 8.99
C GLY A 166 -16.94 6.14 9.43
N ASN A 167 -17.14 7.39 9.86
CA ASN A 167 -18.46 7.96 10.15
C ASN A 167 -19.41 7.87 8.95
N PHE A 168 -18.87 7.80 7.72
CA PHE A 168 -19.62 7.55 6.51
C PHE A 168 -20.41 6.23 6.55
N ILE A 169 -19.86 5.21 7.22
CA ILE A 169 -20.50 3.89 7.37
C ILE A 169 -21.39 3.90 8.63
N ASN A 170 -20.81 4.19 9.79
CA ASN A 170 -21.51 4.26 11.06
C ASN A 170 -20.69 5.03 12.09
N GLN A 171 -21.35 5.88 12.87
CA GLN A 171 -20.70 6.61 13.96
C GLN A 171 -20.20 5.66 15.07
N GLN A 172 -20.96 4.59 15.36
CA GLN A 172 -20.52 3.60 16.33
C GLN A 172 -19.42 2.72 15.73
N GLY A 173 -18.23 2.77 16.34
CA GLY A 173 -17.07 2.01 15.85
C GLY A 173 -16.43 2.60 14.59
N HIS A 174 -16.64 3.90 14.32
CA HIS A 174 -16.11 4.61 13.15
C HIS A 174 -14.61 4.42 12.95
N TYR A 175 -13.84 4.34 14.01
CA TYR A 175 -12.40 4.09 13.96
C TYR A 175 -12.03 2.78 13.25
N ARG A 176 -12.81 1.70 13.43
CA ARG A 176 -12.62 0.42 12.71
C ARG A 176 -13.03 0.55 11.25
N HIS A 177 -14.10 1.30 10.99
CA HIS A 177 -14.55 1.59 9.62
C HIS A 177 -13.53 2.47 8.88
N SER A 178 -12.93 3.46 9.57
CA SER A 178 -11.87 4.29 9.01
C SER A 178 -10.67 3.44 8.58
N ALA A 179 -10.18 2.57 9.46
CA ALA A 179 -9.08 1.68 9.14
C ALA A 179 -9.41 0.78 7.93
N TYR A 180 -10.57 0.14 7.91
CA TYR A 180 -11.00 -0.70 6.79
C TYR A 180 -11.06 0.08 5.46
N ILE A 181 -11.60 1.30 5.47
CA ILE A 181 -11.65 2.14 4.27
C ILE A 181 -10.23 2.50 3.79
N LEU A 182 -9.32 2.83 4.71
CA LEU A 182 -7.94 3.20 4.39
C LEU A 182 -7.14 2.03 3.84
N GLU A 183 -7.28 0.85 4.42
CA GLU A 183 -6.67 -0.38 3.91
C GLU A 183 -7.14 -0.72 2.48
N ALA A 184 -8.45 -0.50 2.20
CA ALA A 184 -9.03 -0.75 0.88
C ALA A 184 -8.73 0.35 -0.16
N ASN A 185 -8.25 1.53 0.27
CA ASN A 185 -8.00 2.68 -0.60
C ASN A 185 -6.61 3.28 -0.32
N PRO A 186 -5.52 2.61 -0.71
CA PRO A 186 -4.17 3.10 -0.47
C PRO A 186 -3.94 4.46 -1.14
N MET A 187 -3.24 5.35 -0.44
CA MET A 187 -2.96 6.69 -0.90
C MET A 187 -1.75 6.70 -1.83
N ILE A 188 -1.87 7.48 -2.89
CA ILE A 188 -0.79 7.68 -3.86
C ILE A 188 0.38 8.44 -3.23
N GLY A 189 1.59 7.97 -3.45
CA GLY A 189 2.82 8.58 -2.95
C GLY A 189 3.32 8.00 -1.63
N LEU A 190 2.58 7.08 -1.02
CA LEU A 190 2.94 6.34 0.19
C LEU A 190 3.30 4.89 -0.12
N SER A 191 4.20 4.31 0.65
CA SER A 191 4.47 2.88 0.62
C SER A 191 3.29 2.07 1.20
N ASN A 192 3.28 0.76 1.00
CA ASN A 192 2.28 -0.11 1.63
C ASN A 192 2.37 -0.06 3.16
N GLU A 193 3.58 0.00 3.71
CA GLU A 193 3.83 0.12 5.14
C GLU A 193 3.28 1.44 5.70
N ASP A 194 3.52 2.56 5.01
CA ASP A 194 3.00 3.87 5.40
C ASP A 194 1.48 3.91 5.39
N ASN A 195 0.85 3.35 4.36
CA ASN A 195 -0.60 3.24 4.26
C ASN A 195 -1.17 2.39 5.41
N LEU A 196 -0.49 1.29 5.78
CA LEU A 196 -0.87 0.45 6.91
C LEU A 196 -0.73 1.20 8.23
N ILE A 197 0.37 1.93 8.44
CA ILE A 197 0.56 2.76 9.65
C ILE A 197 -0.57 3.78 9.79
N ILE A 198 -0.94 4.47 8.71
CA ILE A 198 -2.04 5.45 8.74
C ILE A 198 -3.37 4.78 9.08
N ALA A 199 -3.67 3.63 8.48
CA ALA A 199 -4.88 2.88 8.76
C ALA A 199 -4.95 2.42 10.23
N GLU A 200 -3.84 1.92 10.77
CA GLU A 200 -3.76 1.49 12.17
C GLU A 200 -3.80 2.67 13.15
N VAL A 201 -3.18 3.80 12.86
CA VAL A 201 -3.32 5.01 13.67
C VAL A 201 -4.79 5.46 13.70
N ALA A 202 -5.47 5.44 12.55
CA ALA A 202 -6.90 5.73 12.49
C ALA A 202 -7.75 4.69 13.24
N ARG A 203 -7.32 3.42 13.32
CA ARG A 203 -7.97 2.39 14.14
C ARG A 203 -7.92 2.69 15.62
N TYR A 204 -6.86 3.30 16.11
CA TYR A 204 -6.59 3.52 17.52
C TYR A 204 -6.74 4.99 17.97
N HIS A 205 -7.31 5.87 17.13
CA HIS A 205 -7.48 7.28 17.49
C HIS A 205 -8.55 7.57 18.56
N SER A 206 -9.39 6.58 18.91
CA SER A 206 -10.54 6.79 19.78
C SER A 206 -10.38 6.10 21.15
N THR A 207 -11.12 5.01 21.38
CA THR A 207 -11.26 4.40 22.71
C THR A 207 -10.29 3.27 23.01
N GLU A 208 -9.69 2.69 21.98
CA GLU A 208 -8.79 1.54 22.11
C GLU A 208 -7.34 2.01 21.96
N SER A 209 -6.46 1.53 22.85
CA SER A 209 -5.02 1.70 22.69
C SER A 209 -4.44 0.44 22.07
N PRO A 210 -3.41 0.52 21.20
CA PRO A 210 -2.78 -0.65 20.61
C PRO A 210 -2.07 -1.49 21.69
N THR A 211 -2.48 -2.75 21.82
CA THR A 211 -1.90 -3.70 22.78
C THR A 211 -1.63 -5.05 22.11
N ILE A 212 -0.61 -5.76 22.57
CA ILE A 212 -0.23 -7.09 22.06
C ILE A 212 -1.32 -8.15 22.28
N ASP A 213 -2.31 -7.90 23.14
CA ASP A 213 -3.45 -8.80 23.38
C ASP A 213 -4.44 -8.74 22.20
N GLN A 214 -4.45 -7.65 21.46
CA GLN A 214 -5.28 -7.49 20.27
C GLN A 214 -4.66 -8.25 19.09
N SER A 215 -5.41 -9.19 18.52
CA SER A 215 -4.91 -10.03 17.43
C SER A 215 -4.42 -9.23 16.23
N HIS A 216 -5.10 -8.15 15.89
CA HIS A 216 -4.78 -7.28 14.77
C HIS A 216 -3.41 -6.61 14.97
N TYR A 217 -3.20 -5.95 16.11
CA TYR A 217 -1.92 -5.28 16.42
C TYR A 217 -0.76 -6.27 16.54
N ARG A 218 -0.99 -7.43 17.16
CA ARG A 218 0.02 -8.47 17.35
C ARG A 218 0.57 -9.04 16.04
N HIS A 219 -0.25 -9.04 14.96
CA HIS A 219 0.18 -9.57 13.66
C HIS A 219 0.93 -8.55 12.79
N LEU A 220 1.02 -7.29 13.24
CA LEU A 220 1.84 -6.30 12.56
C LEU A 220 3.32 -6.62 12.77
N ASP A 221 4.14 -6.29 11.78
CA ASP A 221 5.60 -6.36 11.93
C ASP A 221 6.07 -5.38 13.02
N GLU A 222 7.14 -5.74 13.76
CA GLU A 222 7.68 -4.93 14.85
C GLU A 222 8.01 -3.48 14.42
N ASP A 223 8.50 -3.31 13.19
CA ASP A 223 8.82 -2.00 12.59
C ASP A 223 7.57 -1.13 12.40
N ILE A 224 6.38 -1.73 12.34
CA ILE A 224 5.09 -1.04 12.22
C ILE A 224 4.44 -0.85 13.59
N GLN A 225 4.52 -1.84 14.48
CA GLN A 225 3.92 -1.79 15.82
C GLN A 225 4.38 -0.55 16.60
N MET A 226 5.69 -0.32 16.65
CA MET A 226 6.26 0.77 17.45
C MET A 226 5.84 2.17 16.95
N PRO A 227 5.92 2.50 15.65
CA PRO A 227 5.37 3.74 15.14
C PRO A 227 3.87 3.90 15.41
N VAL A 228 3.06 2.88 15.17
CA VAL A 228 1.60 2.91 15.41
C VAL A 228 1.31 3.22 16.88
N ALA A 229 1.94 2.53 17.84
CA ALA A 229 1.73 2.78 19.25
C ALA A 229 2.09 4.22 19.66
N LYS A 230 3.19 4.75 19.13
CA LYS A 230 3.61 6.12 19.43
C LYS A 230 2.71 7.18 18.80
N LEU A 231 2.27 6.97 17.55
CA LEU A 231 1.42 7.93 16.86
C LEU A 231 0.00 7.92 17.39
N ALA A 232 -0.55 6.75 17.73
CA ALA A 232 -1.87 6.62 18.33
C ALA A 232 -1.95 7.17 19.78
N ALA A 233 -0.79 7.36 20.43
CA ALA A 233 -0.72 7.97 21.77
C ALA A 233 -0.64 9.51 21.75
N ILE A 234 -0.49 10.12 20.58
CA ILE A 234 -0.45 11.56 20.35
C ILE A 234 -1.84 12.09 20.03
#